data_6bf0f14cf983cba2477ce1c90cb83896
#
_entry.id   6bf0f14cf983cba2477ce1c90cb83896
#
_cell.length_a   1.000
_cell.length_b   1.000
_cell.length_c   1.000
_cell.angle_alpha   90.00
_cell.angle_beta   90.00
_cell.angle_gamma   90.00
#
_symmetry.space_group_name_H-M   'P 1'
#
loop_
_entity.id
_entity.type
_entity.pdbx_description
1 polymer ?
#
loop_
_entity_poly.entity_id
_entity_poly.type
_entity_poly.pdbx_seq_one_letter_code
_entity_poly.pdbx_strand_id
1 'polypeptide(L)'
;EPEKRIKQYPFELSGGMRQRVMIAMALACEPDILIADEPTTALDVTIQAQILELMQDLQKKLGMAVILVTHDLGVIADMCDNIIVMYGGRICERGTAREIFYNPKHEYTKGLLRSIPNVNNMKKKLVPIAGTPINMLNLPAGCAFCTRCDAAMKICLTEHPDELTINENHKAACWVNIRDRLMAEGGEGNV
;
A
#
# COMPACT_ATOMS: atom_id res chain seq x y z
N GLU A 1 9.49 32.40 11.51
CA GLU A 1 10.67 33.27 11.25
C GLU A 1 11.42 32.81 10.00
N PRO A 2 10.87 33.02 8.78
CA PRO A 2 11.47 32.51 7.53
C PRO A 2 12.91 33.00 7.33
N GLU A 3 13.19 34.25 7.65
CA GLU A 3 14.49 34.90 7.46
C GLU A 3 15.63 34.29 8.29
N LYS A 4 15.29 33.69 9.43
CA LYS A 4 16.24 32.92 10.23
C LYS A 4 16.39 31.51 9.70
N ARG A 5 15.28 30.90 9.29
CA ARG A 5 15.25 29.51 8.84
C ARG A 5 16.00 29.27 7.55
N ILE A 6 15.92 30.22 6.60
CA ILE A 6 16.60 30.11 5.30
C ILE A 6 18.15 30.08 5.42
N LYS A 7 18.70 30.54 6.55
CA LYS A 7 20.14 30.54 6.82
C LYS A 7 20.62 29.31 7.59
N GLN A 8 19.69 28.43 8.02
CA GLN A 8 20.02 27.26 8.81
C GLN A 8 20.49 26.11 7.93
N TYR A 9 21.42 25.33 8.43
CA TYR A 9 21.82 24.07 7.82
C TYR A 9 20.80 22.95 8.09
N PRO A 10 20.69 21.92 7.23
CA PRO A 10 19.72 20.84 7.42
C PRO A 10 19.80 20.13 8.79
N PHE A 11 20.97 20.02 9.39
CA PHE A 11 21.14 19.40 10.70
C PHE A 11 20.64 20.26 11.88
N GLU A 12 20.42 21.56 11.66
CA GLU A 12 19.84 22.47 12.66
C GLU A 12 18.30 22.46 12.64
N LEU A 13 17.70 21.79 11.65
CA LEU A 13 16.25 21.66 11.51
C LEU A 13 15.75 20.37 12.16
N SER A 14 14.59 20.43 12.82
CA SER A 14 13.89 19.21 13.28
C SER A 14 13.46 18.32 12.09
N GLY A 15 13.14 17.06 12.37
CA GLY A 15 12.66 16.13 11.33
C GLY A 15 11.47 16.67 10.53
N GLY A 16 10.43 17.14 11.21
CA GLY A 16 9.26 17.73 10.56
C GLY A 16 9.56 19.03 9.80
N MET A 17 10.54 19.83 10.24
CA MET A 17 10.96 21.01 9.48
C MET A 17 11.70 20.61 8.20
N ARG A 18 12.60 19.63 8.26
CA ARG A 18 13.27 19.10 7.07
C ARG A 18 12.25 18.57 6.07
N GLN A 19 11.24 17.82 6.54
CA GLN A 19 10.19 17.28 5.69
C GLN A 19 9.40 18.39 4.98
N ARG A 20 9.04 19.46 5.70
CA ARG A 20 8.37 20.63 5.10
C ARG A 20 9.23 21.33 4.04
N VAL A 21 10.54 21.42 4.26
CA VAL A 21 11.47 21.96 3.26
C VAL A 21 11.53 21.05 2.03
N MET A 22 11.60 19.74 2.20
CA MET A 22 11.58 18.78 1.08
C MET A 22 10.28 18.87 0.27
N ILE A 23 9.13 18.98 0.93
CA ILE A 23 7.84 19.21 0.25
C ILE A 23 7.86 20.52 -0.53
N ALA A 24 8.33 21.61 0.09
CA ALA A 24 8.43 22.92 -0.60
C ALA A 24 9.35 22.86 -1.84
N MET A 25 10.47 22.14 -1.74
CA MET A 25 11.38 21.93 -2.88
C MET A 25 10.71 21.12 -4.00
N ALA A 26 9.99 20.05 -3.66
CA ALA A 26 9.27 19.22 -4.63
C ALA A 26 8.17 20.00 -5.36
N LEU A 27 7.54 20.96 -4.68
CA LEU A 27 6.46 21.78 -5.23
C LEU A 27 6.93 23.05 -5.94
N ALA A 28 8.21 23.40 -5.86
CA ALA A 28 8.75 24.64 -6.44
C ALA A 28 8.58 24.72 -7.97
N CYS A 29 8.44 23.59 -8.65
CA CYS A 29 8.20 23.50 -10.10
C CYS A 29 6.73 23.29 -10.47
N GLU A 30 5.79 23.44 -9.54
CA GLU A 30 4.35 23.26 -9.74
C GLU A 30 4.01 21.96 -10.49
N PRO A 31 4.38 20.78 -9.96
CA PRO A 31 4.20 19.52 -10.66
C PRO A 31 2.73 19.09 -10.71
N ASP A 32 2.32 18.42 -11.80
CA ASP A 32 1.01 17.77 -11.90
C ASP A 32 0.91 16.52 -11.02
N ILE A 33 2.05 15.87 -10.73
CA ILE A 33 2.12 14.63 -9.94
C ILE A 33 3.23 14.76 -8.89
N LEU A 34 2.88 14.54 -7.63
CA LEU A 34 3.84 14.42 -6.52
C LEU A 34 3.99 12.94 -6.13
N ILE A 35 5.22 12.43 -6.14
CA ILE A 35 5.54 11.10 -5.60
C ILE A 35 6.15 11.29 -4.21
N ALA A 36 5.46 10.74 -3.20
CA ALA A 36 5.87 10.79 -1.80
C ALA A 36 6.24 9.37 -1.33
N ASP A 37 7.54 9.10 -1.26
CA ASP A 37 8.07 7.80 -0.81
C ASP A 37 8.39 7.87 0.68
N GLU A 38 7.59 7.13 1.48
CA GLU A 38 7.70 7.07 2.94
C GLU A 38 7.78 8.47 3.62
N PRO A 39 6.87 9.43 3.30
CA PRO A 39 7.06 10.84 3.66
C PRO A 39 7.01 11.11 5.16
N THR A 40 6.56 10.17 5.95
CA THR A 40 6.42 10.30 7.41
C THR A 40 7.34 9.38 8.21
N THR A 41 8.21 8.63 7.54
CA THR A 41 9.16 7.74 8.22
C THR A 41 10.08 8.52 9.15
N ALA A 42 10.31 7.99 10.35
CA ALA A 42 11.12 8.58 11.42
C ALA A 42 10.57 9.93 12.00
N LEU A 43 9.30 10.22 11.81
CA LEU A 43 8.59 11.31 12.47
C LEU A 43 7.74 10.77 13.63
N ASP A 44 7.57 11.60 14.68
CA ASP A 44 6.59 11.27 15.72
C ASP A 44 5.15 11.41 15.19
N VAL A 45 4.21 10.72 15.85
CA VAL A 45 2.80 10.61 15.39
C VAL A 45 2.14 11.97 15.18
N THR A 46 2.46 12.95 16.03
CA THR A 46 1.87 14.29 15.93
C THR A 46 2.38 15.03 14.69
N ILE A 47 3.68 14.98 14.44
CA ILE A 47 4.29 15.61 13.27
C ILE A 47 3.87 14.87 12.00
N GLN A 48 3.77 13.53 12.03
CA GLN A 48 3.24 12.72 10.93
C GLN A 48 1.85 13.24 10.51
N ALA A 49 0.91 13.36 11.45
CA ALA A 49 -0.44 13.85 11.16
C ALA A 49 -0.41 15.25 10.51
N GLN A 50 0.41 16.17 11.02
CA GLN A 50 0.55 17.52 10.45
C GLN A 50 1.13 17.53 9.03
N ILE A 51 2.07 16.63 8.71
CA ILE A 51 2.63 16.52 7.36
C ILE A 51 1.59 15.96 6.38
N LEU A 52 0.82 14.96 6.79
CA LEU A 52 -0.24 14.37 5.96
C LEU A 52 -1.36 15.38 5.68
N GLU A 53 -1.80 16.11 6.70
CA GLU A 53 -2.78 17.21 6.55
C GLU A 53 -2.26 18.29 5.58
N LEU A 54 -0.99 18.72 5.74
CA LEU A 54 -0.36 19.67 4.83
C LEU A 54 -0.36 19.14 3.39
N MET A 55 -0.04 17.86 3.16
CA MET A 55 -0.04 17.26 1.82
C MET A 55 -1.45 17.23 1.20
N GLN A 56 -2.48 16.89 1.98
CA GLN A 56 -3.87 16.93 1.53
C GLN A 56 -4.33 18.34 1.15
N ASP A 57 -3.97 19.34 1.96
CA ASP A 57 -4.29 20.75 1.70
C ASP A 57 -3.62 21.25 0.42
N LEU A 58 -2.35 20.89 0.22
CA LEU A 58 -1.60 21.25 -0.97
C LEU A 58 -2.16 20.55 -2.21
N GLN A 59 -2.51 19.27 -2.12
CA GLN A 59 -3.17 18.53 -3.19
C GLN A 59 -4.45 19.22 -3.65
N LYS A 60 -5.32 19.59 -2.70
CA LYS A 60 -6.57 20.29 -3.00
C LYS A 60 -6.35 21.68 -3.61
N LYS A 61 -5.40 22.44 -3.06
CA LYS A 61 -5.11 23.82 -3.52
C LYS A 61 -4.50 23.87 -4.90
N LEU A 62 -3.61 22.93 -5.20
CA LEU A 62 -2.85 22.90 -6.46
C LEU A 62 -3.51 22.02 -7.53
N GLY A 63 -4.50 21.19 -7.16
CA GLY A 63 -5.16 20.27 -8.10
C GLY A 63 -4.27 19.16 -8.61
N MET A 64 -3.14 18.86 -7.92
CA MET A 64 -2.17 17.85 -8.31
C MET A 64 -2.59 16.45 -7.87
N ALA A 65 -2.10 15.43 -8.57
CA ALA A 65 -2.18 14.05 -8.13
C ALA A 65 -1.06 13.71 -7.14
N VAL A 66 -1.34 12.86 -6.14
CA VAL A 66 -0.33 12.39 -5.18
C VAL A 66 -0.23 10.87 -5.27
N ILE A 67 0.98 10.35 -5.50
CA ILE A 67 1.30 8.94 -5.37
C ILE A 67 2.02 8.77 -4.03
N LEU A 68 1.36 8.11 -3.09
CA LEU A 68 1.88 7.87 -1.75
C LEU A 68 2.40 6.42 -1.65
N VAL A 69 3.70 6.26 -1.40
CA VAL A 69 4.30 4.96 -1.08
C VAL A 69 4.49 4.88 0.43
N THR A 70 3.85 3.92 1.06
CA THR A 70 3.93 3.73 2.52
C THR A 70 3.55 2.30 2.92
N HIS A 71 4.00 1.88 4.08
CA HIS A 71 3.58 0.64 4.73
C HIS A 71 2.54 0.87 5.84
N ASP A 72 2.16 2.12 6.11
CA ASP A 72 1.17 2.47 7.13
C ASP A 72 -0.26 2.45 6.55
N LEU A 73 -0.98 1.39 6.87
CA LEU A 73 -2.35 1.19 6.41
C LEU A 73 -3.35 2.21 6.98
N GLY A 74 -3.06 2.80 8.15
CA GLY A 74 -3.87 3.88 8.73
C GLY A 74 -3.80 5.13 7.85
N VAL A 75 -2.58 5.51 7.45
CA VAL A 75 -2.35 6.64 6.53
C VAL A 75 -3.06 6.42 5.19
N ILE A 76 -2.97 5.20 4.64
CA ILE A 76 -3.62 4.84 3.38
C ILE A 76 -5.14 4.99 3.49
N ALA A 77 -5.74 4.54 4.59
CA ALA A 77 -7.19 4.61 4.81
C ALA A 77 -7.73 6.04 4.82
N ASP A 78 -6.94 6.98 5.35
CA ASP A 78 -7.33 8.38 5.52
C ASP A 78 -7.04 9.26 4.29
N MET A 79 -6.05 8.86 3.46
CA MET A 79 -5.53 9.72 2.40
C MET A 79 -5.84 9.24 0.98
N CYS A 80 -6.02 7.94 0.75
CA CYS A 80 -6.00 7.40 -0.60
C CYS A 80 -7.40 7.01 -1.10
N ASP A 81 -7.77 7.49 -2.29
CA ASP A 81 -8.98 7.05 -2.99
C ASP A 81 -8.79 5.65 -3.62
N ASN A 82 -7.60 5.41 -4.19
CA ASN A 82 -7.22 4.17 -4.85
C ASN A 82 -5.95 3.60 -4.22
N ILE A 83 -5.88 2.29 -4.11
CA ILE A 83 -4.79 1.57 -3.47
C ILE A 83 -4.24 0.51 -4.42
N ILE A 84 -2.92 0.40 -4.48
CA ILE A 84 -2.20 -0.67 -5.14
C ILE A 84 -1.41 -1.43 -4.09
N VAL A 85 -1.71 -2.70 -3.88
CA VAL A 85 -0.98 -3.58 -2.97
C VAL A 85 0.07 -4.35 -3.76
N MET A 86 1.33 -4.25 -3.34
CA MET A 86 2.46 -4.88 -4.00
C MET A 86 3.16 -5.88 -3.08
N TYR A 87 3.63 -6.99 -3.64
CA TYR A 87 4.48 -7.95 -2.97
C TYR A 87 5.53 -8.51 -3.93
N GLY A 88 6.78 -8.53 -3.51
CA GLY A 88 7.87 -9.03 -4.35
C GLY A 88 8.03 -8.27 -5.67
N GLY A 89 7.80 -6.95 -5.68
CA GLY A 89 7.89 -6.12 -6.89
C GLY A 89 6.72 -6.28 -7.88
N ARG A 90 5.69 -7.07 -7.54
CA ARG A 90 4.52 -7.33 -8.38
C ARG A 90 3.24 -6.80 -7.75
N ILE A 91 2.31 -6.34 -8.58
CA ILE A 91 0.98 -5.94 -8.12
C ILE A 91 0.19 -7.21 -7.77
N CYS A 92 -0.29 -7.27 -6.52
CA CYS A 92 -1.13 -8.35 -6.02
C CYS A 92 -2.61 -8.00 -6.15
N GLU A 93 -2.94 -6.74 -5.86
CA GLU A 93 -4.32 -6.29 -5.82
C GLU A 93 -4.36 -4.77 -6.00
N ARG A 94 -5.38 -4.27 -6.67
CA ARG A 94 -5.64 -2.84 -6.79
C ARG A 94 -7.13 -2.54 -6.82
N GLY A 95 -7.51 -1.43 -6.21
CA GLY A 95 -8.90 -1.02 -6.16
C GLY A 95 -9.09 0.25 -5.36
N THR A 96 -10.35 0.67 -5.21
CA THR A 96 -10.68 1.76 -4.29
C THR A 96 -10.33 1.37 -2.85
N ALA A 97 -10.10 2.37 -2.00
CA ALA A 97 -9.84 2.12 -0.57
C ALA A 97 -10.94 1.23 0.03
N ARG A 98 -12.20 1.47 -0.32
CA ARG A 98 -13.34 0.66 0.13
C ARG A 98 -13.19 -0.81 -0.24
N GLU A 99 -12.83 -1.12 -1.51
CA GLU A 99 -12.69 -2.50 -1.96
C GLU A 99 -11.54 -3.19 -1.26
N ILE A 100 -10.39 -2.53 -1.13
CA ILE A 100 -9.20 -3.11 -0.51
C ILE A 100 -9.42 -3.37 0.98
N PHE A 101 -10.03 -2.44 1.72
CA PHE A 101 -10.22 -2.60 3.17
C PHE A 101 -11.38 -3.54 3.55
N TYR A 102 -12.48 -3.55 2.77
CA TYR A 102 -13.69 -4.29 3.14
C TYR A 102 -13.96 -5.54 2.31
N ASN A 103 -13.36 -5.68 1.12
CA ASN A 103 -13.58 -6.79 0.21
C ASN A 103 -12.27 -7.33 -0.42
N PRO A 104 -11.17 -7.48 0.36
CA PRO A 104 -9.87 -7.89 -0.18
C PRO A 104 -9.96 -9.26 -0.85
N LYS A 105 -9.27 -9.43 -1.97
CA LYS A 105 -9.29 -10.65 -2.78
C LYS A 105 -7.97 -11.42 -2.74
N HIS A 106 -6.84 -10.73 -2.67
CA HIS A 106 -5.55 -11.40 -2.59
C HIS A 106 -5.24 -11.81 -1.14
N GLU A 107 -4.72 -13.02 -0.93
CA GLU A 107 -4.44 -13.52 0.42
C GLU A 107 -3.39 -12.70 1.17
N TYR A 108 -2.45 -12.07 0.47
CA TYR A 108 -1.50 -11.12 1.08
C TYR A 108 -2.23 -9.89 1.65
N THR A 109 -3.14 -9.28 0.89
CA THR A 109 -3.96 -8.14 1.35
C THR A 109 -4.78 -8.51 2.58
N LYS A 110 -5.43 -9.69 2.56
CA LYS A 110 -6.15 -10.23 3.74
C LYS A 110 -5.23 -10.41 4.94
N GLY A 111 -4.00 -10.88 4.70
CA GLY A 111 -2.98 -11.06 5.74
C GLY A 111 -2.55 -9.72 6.35
N LEU A 112 -2.30 -8.70 5.53
CA LEU A 112 -1.96 -7.35 5.98
C LEU A 112 -3.07 -6.78 6.87
N LEU A 113 -4.33 -6.85 6.42
CA LEU A 113 -5.48 -6.32 7.16
C LEU A 113 -5.73 -7.07 8.49
N ARG A 114 -5.45 -8.39 8.54
CA ARG A 114 -5.52 -9.18 9.78
C ARG A 114 -4.43 -8.81 10.79
N SER A 115 -3.34 -8.21 10.33
CA SER A 115 -2.21 -7.78 11.17
C SER A 115 -2.41 -6.39 11.79
N ILE A 116 -3.47 -5.65 11.40
CA ILE A 116 -3.78 -4.33 11.97
C ILE A 116 -4.53 -4.50 13.30
N PRO A 117 -4.15 -3.73 14.35
CA PRO A 117 -4.92 -3.67 15.59
C PRO A 117 -6.33 -3.15 15.34
N ASN A 118 -7.34 -3.95 15.65
CA ASN A 118 -8.73 -3.49 15.57
C ASN A 118 -9.12 -2.86 16.91
N VAL A 119 -9.28 -1.53 16.94
CA VAL A 119 -9.62 -0.76 18.14
C VAL A 119 -10.94 -1.24 18.77
N ASN A 120 -11.89 -1.70 17.94
CA ASN A 120 -13.19 -2.19 18.41
C ASN A 120 -13.14 -3.63 18.97
N ASN A 121 -12.02 -4.32 18.84
CA ASN A 121 -11.87 -5.70 19.28
C ASN A 121 -10.47 -5.98 19.84
N MET A 122 -10.05 -5.24 20.86
CA MET A 122 -8.74 -5.33 21.52
C MET A 122 -8.42 -6.74 22.09
N LYS A 123 -9.39 -7.63 22.21
CA LYS A 123 -9.20 -9.02 22.67
C LYS A 123 -8.76 -9.97 21.55
N LYS A 124 -8.84 -9.56 20.29
CA LYS A 124 -8.41 -10.41 19.17
C LYS A 124 -6.89 -10.32 19.03
N LYS A 125 -6.23 -11.45 19.25
CA LYS A 125 -4.77 -11.57 19.07
C LYS A 125 -4.41 -11.22 17.63
N LEU A 126 -3.45 -10.31 17.43
CA LEU A 126 -2.91 -10.00 16.09
C LEU A 126 -2.33 -11.27 15.49
N VAL A 127 -2.66 -11.55 14.25
CA VAL A 127 -2.14 -12.70 13.51
C VAL A 127 -1.15 -12.19 12.48
N PRO A 128 0.15 -12.25 12.76
CA PRO A 128 1.16 -11.85 11.78
C PRO A 128 1.14 -12.81 10.59
N ILE A 129 1.54 -12.32 9.43
CA ILE A 129 1.75 -13.16 8.26
C ILE A 129 2.95 -14.07 8.54
N ALA A 130 2.73 -15.38 8.60
CA ALA A 130 3.76 -16.37 8.89
C ALA A 130 4.84 -16.43 7.80
N GLY A 131 6.00 -17.00 8.14
CA GLY A 131 7.11 -17.23 7.22
C GLY A 131 7.99 -16.01 6.96
N THR A 132 9.07 -16.23 6.20
CA THR A 132 10.05 -15.21 5.84
C THR A 132 9.64 -14.48 4.56
N PRO A 133 9.81 -13.14 4.48
CA PRO A 133 9.64 -12.40 3.23
C PRO A 133 10.48 -12.98 2.10
N ILE A 134 9.98 -12.84 0.87
CA ILE A 134 10.64 -13.38 -0.31
C ILE A 134 11.98 -12.71 -0.58
N ASN A 135 12.94 -13.48 -1.08
CA ASN A 135 14.20 -12.94 -1.58
C ASN A 135 13.98 -12.28 -2.95
N MET A 136 14.16 -10.97 -3.01
CA MET A 136 13.96 -10.17 -4.23
C MET A 136 14.95 -10.50 -5.35
N LEU A 137 16.11 -11.11 -5.03
CA LEU A 137 17.10 -11.51 -6.02
C LEU A 137 16.71 -12.80 -6.77
N ASN A 138 15.87 -13.65 -6.14
CA ASN A 138 15.42 -14.92 -6.70
C ASN A 138 13.90 -15.03 -6.60
N LEU A 139 13.19 -14.25 -7.42
CA LEU A 139 11.74 -14.32 -7.47
C LEU A 139 11.28 -15.66 -8.09
N PRO A 140 10.24 -16.31 -7.54
CA PRO A 140 9.68 -17.51 -8.15
C PRO A 140 9.01 -17.21 -9.48
N ALA A 141 8.94 -18.23 -10.36
CA ALA A 141 8.17 -18.11 -11.60
C ALA A 141 6.67 -17.88 -11.33
N GLY A 142 6.15 -18.44 -10.26
CA GLY A 142 4.76 -18.35 -9.85
C GLY A 142 4.44 -17.11 -9.00
N CYS A 143 3.40 -17.26 -8.17
CA CYS A 143 2.98 -16.20 -7.25
C CYS A 143 4.06 -15.95 -6.20
N ALA A 144 4.54 -14.72 -6.08
CA ALA A 144 5.58 -14.34 -5.13
C ALA A 144 5.19 -14.62 -3.66
N PHE A 145 3.90 -14.61 -3.34
CA PHE A 145 3.38 -14.85 -2.00
C PHE A 145 3.11 -16.33 -1.69
N CYS A 146 3.24 -17.26 -2.65
CA CYS A 146 2.81 -18.66 -2.53
C CYS A 146 3.41 -19.39 -1.31
N THR A 147 4.66 -19.14 -0.95
CA THR A 147 5.34 -19.80 0.19
C THR A 147 4.82 -19.38 1.56
N ARG A 148 4.02 -18.32 1.61
CA ARG A 148 3.42 -17.74 2.84
C ARG A 148 1.90 -17.74 2.79
N CYS A 149 1.32 -18.30 1.74
CA CYS A 149 -0.12 -18.28 1.47
C CYS A 149 -0.77 -19.56 2.00
N ASP A 150 -1.71 -19.43 2.93
CA ASP A 150 -2.45 -20.59 3.48
C ASP A 150 -3.37 -21.24 2.42
N ALA A 151 -3.72 -20.51 1.35
CA ALA A 151 -4.57 -20.98 0.25
C ALA A 151 -3.76 -21.32 -1.00
N ALA A 152 -2.44 -21.55 -0.88
CA ALA A 152 -1.59 -21.82 -2.04
C ALA A 152 -1.99 -23.14 -2.73
N MET A 153 -2.06 -23.09 -4.05
CA MET A 153 -2.30 -24.24 -4.92
C MET A 153 -1.01 -24.60 -5.69
N LYS A 154 -0.97 -25.79 -6.33
CA LYS A 154 0.22 -26.23 -7.10
C LYS A 154 0.60 -25.23 -8.19
N ILE A 155 -0.37 -24.68 -8.89
CA ILE A 155 -0.15 -23.68 -9.95
C ILE A 155 0.51 -22.41 -9.43
N CYS A 156 0.25 -22.03 -8.17
CA CYS A 156 0.88 -20.86 -7.56
C CYS A 156 2.41 -20.96 -7.47
N LEU A 157 2.98 -22.17 -7.55
CA LEU A 157 4.43 -22.39 -7.51
C LEU A 157 5.09 -22.15 -8.86
N THR A 158 4.38 -22.41 -9.96
CA THR A 158 4.92 -22.47 -11.32
C THR A 158 4.51 -21.31 -12.19
N GLU A 159 3.31 -20.73 -11.95
CA GLU A 159 2.73 -19.72 -12.81
C GLU A 159 2.26 -18.51 -12.00
N HIS A 160 2.58 -17.32 -12.53
CA HIS A 160 2.07 -16.06 -11.96
C HIS A 160 0.66 -15.82 -12.49
N PRO A 161 -0.33 -15.53 -11.60
CA PRO A 161 -1.68 -15.24 -12.05
C PRO A 161 -1.75 -13.87 -12.74
N ASP A 162 -2.49 -13.77 -13.83
CA ASP A 162 -2.88 -12.49 -14.39
C ASP A 162 -3.86 -11.75 -13.49
N GLU A 163 -3.94 -10.42 -13.64
CA GLU A 163 -4.94 -9.62 -12.94
C GLU A 163 -6.36 -9.97 -13.40
N LEU A 164 -7.13 -10.60 -12.53
CA LEU A 164 -8.56 -10.82 -12.72
C LEU A 164 -9.34 -9.55 -12.37
N THR A 165 -10.18 -9.06 -13.28
CA THR A 165 -11.13 -7.99 -12.99
C THR A 165 -12.28 -8.54 -12.15
N ILE A 166 -12.40 -8.08 -10.91
CA ILE A 166 -13.46 -8.44 -9.97
C ILE A 166 -14.70 -7.59 -10.26
N ASN A 167 -14.49 -6.27 -10.36
CA ASN A 167 -15.47 -5.30 -10.81
C ASN A 167 -14.76 -4.11 -11.47
N GLU A 168 -15.49 -3.06 -11.85
CA GLU A 168 -14.95 -1.87 -12.55
C GLU A 168 -13.75 -1.23 -11.81
N ASN A 169 -13.77 -1.26 -10.48
CA ASN A 169 -12.82 -0.55 -9.62
C ASN A 169 -11.93 -1.52 -8.80
N HIS A 170 -11.92 -2.81 -9.11
CA HIS A 170 -11.21 -3.80 -8.31
C HIS A 170 -10.61 -4.91 -9.18
N LYS A 171 -9.29 -5.12 -9.06
CA LYS A 171 -8.55 -6.20 -9.74
C LYS A 171 -7.64 -6.90 -8.75
N ALA A 172 -7.45 -8.22 -8.93
CA ALA A 172 -6.56 -9.02 -8.10
C ALA A 172 -5.84 -10.09 -8.91
N ALA A 173 -4.54 -10.24 -8.70
CA ALA A 173 -3.70 -11.27 -9.29
C ALA A 173 -3.61 -12.48 -8.33
N CYS A 174 -4.64 -13.32 -8.32
CA CYS A 174 -4.73 -14.47 -7.41
C CYS A 174 -5.45 -15.66 -8.05
N TRP A 175 -4.80 -16.82 -8.08
CA TRP A 175 -5.35 -18.07 -8.63
C TRP A 175 -6.61 -18.53 -7.89
N VAL A 176 -6.76 -18.23 -6.60
CA VAL A 176 -7.97 -18.54 -5.82
C VAL A 176 -9.19 -17.88 -6.46
N ASN A 177 -9.09 -16.59 -6.80
CA ASN A 177 -10.20 -15.86 -7.42
C ASN A 177 -10.52 -16.38 -8.83
N ILE A 178 -9.48 -16.78 -9.59
CA ILE A 178 -9.65 -17.35 -10.93
C ILE A 178 -10.38 -18.70 -10.81
N ARG A 179 -9.93 -19.57 -9.91
CA ARG A 179 -10.60 -20.86 -9.63
C ARG A 179 -12.06 -20.67 -9.23
N ASP A 180 -12.32 -19.78 -8.27
CA ASP A 180 -13.67 -19.56 -7.74
C ASP A 180 -14.62 -19.03 -8.81
N ARG A 181 -14.12 -18.19 -9.75
CA ARG A 181 -14.87 -17.74 -10.91
C ARG A 181 -15.19 -18.90 -11.86
N LEU A 182 -14.19 -19.72 -12.22
CA LEU A 182 -14.39 -20.86 -13.10
C LEU A 182 -15.42 -21.85 -12.54
N MET A 183 -15.38 -22.11 -11.23
CA MET A 183 -16.37 -22.95 -10.55
C MET A 183 -17.78 -22.35 -10.60
N ALA A 184 -17.91 -21.02 -10.45
CA ALA A 184 -19.20 -20.33 -10.54
C ALA A 184 -19.78 -20.33 -11.96
N GLU A 185 -18.94 -20.34 -12.99
CA GLU A 185 -19.32 -20.42 -14.41
C GLU A 185 -19.57 -21.86 -14.90
N GLY A 186 -19.50 -22.88 -14.02
CA GLY A 186 -19.80 -24.28 -14.34
C GLY A 186 -18.62 -25.06 -14.96
N GLY A 187 -17.40 -24.53 -14.82
CA GLY A 187 -16.17 -25.24 -15.22
C GLY A 187 -15.73 -26.27 -14.18
N GLU A 188 -15.34 -27.48 -14.63
CA GLU A 188 -14.63 -28.42 -13.76
C GLU A 188 -13.26 -27.82 -13.38
N GLY A 189 -13.11 -27.46 -12.10
CA GLY A 189 -11.91 -26.78 -11.59
C GLY A 189 -10.69 -27.71 -11.47
N ASN A 190 -10.07 -28.05 -12.58
CA ASN A 190 -8.72 -28.62 -12.62
C ASN A 190 -7.69 -27.47 -12.71
N VAL A 191 -7.46 -26.74 -11.60
CA VAL A 191 -6.38 -25.76 -11.45
C VAL A 191 -5.45 -26.15 -10.31
#